data_d6a2e31264e3a7a7493a74703cc06fc4
#
_entry.id   d6a2e31264e3a7a7493a74703cc06fc4
#
_cell.length_a   1.000
_cell.length_b   1.000
_cell.length_c   1.000
_cell.angle_alpha   90.00
_cell.angle_beta   90.00
_cell.angle_gamma   90.00
#
_symmetry.space_group_name_H-M   'P 1'
#
loop_
_entity.id
_entity.type
_entity.pdbx_description
1 polymer ?
#
loop_
_entity_poly.entity_id
_entity_poly.type
_entity_poly.pdbx_seq_one_letter_code
_entity_poly.pdbx_strand_id
1 'polypeptide(L)'
;YFSLGAIVFYQHFSRSFSKGTELYRQYYPDEKDFLNAGLHYRWHRDRFSFSGETAFSNMYGGWATLNKAIYRFNHRYSMVALQRLFTYQYVGLRANSFSEGGAVRNESGFYTGVEASPLNELKLSAYVDYFYFPWAKFGIPHTSEGVEGTFQVDWVVSGKWELSGR
;
A
#
# COMPACT_ATOMS: atom_id res chain seq x y z
N TYR A 1 -12.06 -19.35 -7.42
CA TYR A 1 -10.90 -19.05 -8.25
C TYR A 1 -9.70 -18.67 -7.39
N PHE A 2 -8.56 -19.30 -7.65
CA PHE A 2 -7.28 -18.98 -7.00
C PHE A 2 -6.21 -18.83 -8.08
N SER A 3 -5.36 -17.82 -7.95
CA SER A 3 -4.16 -17.65 -8.78
C SER A 3 -2.95 -17.32 -7.91
N LEU A 4 -1.81 -17.85 -8.30
CA LEU A 4 -0.50 -17.61 -7.71
C LEU A 4 0.49 -17.34 -8.84
N GLY A 5 1.33 -16.35 -8.66
CA GLY A 5 2.42 -16.07 -9.61
C GLY A 5 3.66 -15.62 -8.87
N ALA A 6 4.81 -15.82 -9.50
CA ALA A 6 6.10 -15.40 -8.99
C ALA A 6 6.80 -14.50 -10.01
N ILE A 7 7.60 -13.59 -9.53
CA ILE A 7 8.45 -12.71 -10.33
C ILE A 7 9.85 -12.67 -9.72
N VAL A 8 10.87 -12.69 -10.59
CA VAL A 8 12.25 -12.40 -10.21
C VAL A 8 12.73 -11.26 -11.08
N PHE A 9 13.28 -10.26 -10.47
CA PHE A 9 13.71 -9.05 -11.14
C PHE A 9 15.15 -8.73 -10.75
N TYR A 10 16.06 -8.67 -11.75
CA TYR A 10 17.45 -8.33 -11.57
C TYR A 10 17.78 -7.04 -12.31
N GLN A 11 18.56 -6.17 -11.66
CA GLN A 11 19.07 -4.93 -12.24
C GLN A 11 20.56 -4.79 -11.95
N HIS A 12 21.30 -4.42 -13.00
CA HIS A 12 22.71 -4.05 -12.91
C HIS A 12 22.92 -2.61 -13.37
N PHE A 13 23.69 -1.85 -12.62
CA PHE A 13 24.05 -0.46 -12.95
C PHE A 13 25.57 -0.34 -13.16
N SER A 14 26.01 0.46 -14.11
CA SER A 14 27.42 0.72 -14.39
C SER A 14 28.14 1.43 -13.24
N ARG A 15 27.40 2.16 -12.40
CA ARG A 15 27.89 2.87 -11.21
C ARG A 15 27.11 2.46 -9.98
N SER A 16 27.82 2.39 -8.83
CA SER A 16 27.16 2.16 -7.54
C SER A 16 26.32 3.37 -7.13
N PHE A 17 25.24 3.10 -6.46
CA PHE A 17 24.50 4.12 -5.73
C PHE A 17 25.32 4.60 -4.52
N SER A 18 24.97 5.78 -3.98
CA SER A 18 25.54 6.30 -2.74
C SER A 18 24.42 6.62 -1.77
N LYS A 19 24.40 5.97 -0.63
CA LYS A 19 23.32 6.12 0.36
C LYS A 19 23.42 7.39 1.23
N GLY A 20 24.57 8.06 1.25
CA GLY A 20 24.82 9.18 2.16
C GLY A 20 25.13 8.72 3.59
N THR A 21 25.30 9.67 4.50
CA THR A 21 25.74 9.43 5.90
C THR A 21 24.61 9.60 6.92
N GLU A 22 23.47 10.14 6.51
CA GLU A 22 22.35 10.43 7.39
C GLU A 22 21.66 9.14 7.87
N LEU A 23 21.21 9.12 9.13
CA LEU A 23 20.58 7.95 9.75
C LEU A 23 19.42 7.37 8.93
N TYR A 24 18.55 8.22 8.39
CA TYR A 24 17.40 7.76 7.60
C TYR A 24 17.78 7.12 6.27
N ARG A 25 19.03 7.33 5.80
CA ARG A 25 19.58 6.74 4.57
C ARG A 25 20.36 5.46 4.80
N GLN A 26 20.50 4.98 6.03
CA GLN A 26 21.35 3.83 6.37
C GLN A 26 21.09 2.60 5.49
N TYR A 27 19.83 2.38 5.11
CA TYR A 27 19.40 1.25 4.27
C TYR A 27 19.00 1.68 2.84
N TYR A 28 19.51 2.82 2.38
CA TYR A 28 19.34 3.24 0.98
C TYR A 28 20.24 2.41 0.07
N PRO A 29 19.92 2.32 -1.24
CA PRO A 29 20.76 1.61 -2.20
C PRO A 29 22.19 2.13 -2.20
N ASP A 30 23.19 1.23 -2.16
CA ASP A 30 24.62 1.57 -2.21
C ASP A 30 25.45 0.59 -3.05
N GLU A 31 24.80 -0.32 -3.78
CA GLU A 31 25.43 -1.30 -4.66
C GLU A 31 25.12 -1.04 -6.14
N LYS A 32 25.58 -1.95 -7.00
CA LYS A 32 25.31 -1.95 -8.45
C LYS A 32 24.27 -2.99 -8.83
N ASP A 33 24.17 -4.06 -8.04
CA ASP A 33 23.41 -5.26 -8.35
C ASP A 33 22.24 -5.42 -7.40
N PHE A 34 21.04 -5.49 -7.96
CA PHE A 34 19.80 -5.57 -7.20
C PHE A 34 19.00 -6.77 -7.69
N LEU A 35 18.70 -7.69 -6.79
CA LEU A 35 17.82 -8.82 -7.03
C LEU A 35 16.59 -8.69 -6.13
N ASN A 36 15.42 -8.69 -6.75
CA ASN A 36 14.14 -8.75 -6.07
C ASN A 36 13.41 -10.02 -6.51
N ALA A 37 12.78 -10.70 -5.57
CA ALA A 37 11.88 -11.82 -5.82
C ALA A 37 10.54 -11.55 -5.16
N GLY A 38 9.46 -11.85 -5.85
CA GLY A 38 8.11 -11.60 -5.35
C GLY A 38 7.15 -12.74 -5.67
N LEU A 39 6.18 -12.90 -4.79
CA LEU A 39 5.01 -13.76 -4.97
C LEU A 39 3.76 -12.90 -4.93
N HIS A 40 2.89 -13.05 -5.91
CA HIS A 40 1.58 -12.45 -5.90
C HIS A 40 0.50 -13.52 -5.90
N TYR A 41 -0.57 -13.29 -5.19
CA TYR A 41 -1.67 -14.23 -5.03
C TYR A 41 -3.00 -13.51 -5.05
N ARG A 42 -4.01 -14.21 -5.58
CA ARG A 42 -5.39 -13.74 -5.62
C ARG A 42 -6.32 -14.92 -5.36
N TRP A 43 -7.25 -14.73 -4.46
CA TRP A 43 -8.33 -15.64 -4.19
C TRP A 43 -9.66 -14.89 -4.26
N HIS A 44 -10.61 -15.47 -4.97
CA HIS A 44 -11.96 -14.94 -5.10
C HIS A 44 -12.97 -16.06 -4.90
N ARG A 45 -13.91 -15.84 -4.02
CA ARG A 45 -15.03 -16.71 -3.76
C ARG A 45 -16.27 -15.89 -3.41
N ASP A 46 -17.33 -16.02 -4.21
CA ASP A 46 -18.62 -15.35 -4.03
C ASP A 46 -18.45 -13.83 -3.81
N ARG A 47 -18.71 -13.37 -2.61
CA ARG A 47 -18.66 -11.96 -2.18
C ARG A 47 -17.31 -11.53 -1.63
N PHE A 48 -16.40 -12.46 -1.46
CA PHE A 48 -15.08 -12.21 -0.88
C PHE A 48 -13.98 -12.27 -1.93
N SER A 49 -13.10 -11.27 -1.90
CA SER A 49 -11.87 -11.24 -2.69
C SER A 49 -10.69 -10.94 -1.78
N PHE A 50 -9.64 -11.73 -1.90
CA PHE A 50 -8.38 -11.51 -1.23
C PHE A 50 -7.26 -11.48 -2.26
N SER A 51 -6.36 -10.53 -2.16
CA SER A 51 -5.19 -10.44 -3.04
C SER A 51 -4.02 -9.84 -2.29
N GLY A 52 -2.83 -10.23 -2.67
CA GLY A 52 -1.64 -9.67 -2.07
C GLY A 52 -0.40 -9.95 -2.88
N GLU A 53 0.67 -9.30 -2.44
CA GLU A 53 2.01 -9.46 -2.95
C GLU A 53 3.00 -9.42 -1.78
N THR A 54 3.98 -10.32 -1.82
CA THR A 54 5.10 -10.31 -0.89
C THR A 54 6.39 -10.35 -1.70
N ALA A 55 7.26 -9.40 -1.49
CA ALA A 55 8.52 -9.25 -2.19
C ALA A 55 9.70 -9.24 -1.21
N PHE A 56 10.81 -9.77 -1.67
CA PHE A 56 12.09 -9.82 -0.97
C PHE A 56 13.16 -9.11 -1.80
N SER A 57 14.08 -8.41 -1.15
CA SER A 57 15.27 -7.81 -1.76
C SER A 57 16.54 -8.41 -1.17
N ASN A 58 17.52 -8.72 -2.02
CA ASN A 58 18.81 -9.32 -1.60
C ASN A 58 19.65 -8.35 -0.77
N MET A 59 19.60 -7.06 -1.10
CA MET A 59 20.31 -6.03 -0.33
C MET A 59 19.66 -5.90 1.06
N TYR A 60 20.42 -5.98 2.11
CA TYR A 60 19.98 -5.93 3.51
C TYR A 60 18.94 -6.97 3.94
N GLY A 61 18.54 -7.93 3.08
CA GLY A 61 17.56 -8.97 3.42
C GLY A 61 16.15 -8.43 3.73
N GLY A 62 15.79 -7.29 3.15
CA GLY A 62 14.50 -6.64 3.39
C GLY A 62 13.35 -7.30 2.64
N TRP A 63 12.13 -7.16 3.17
CA TRP A 63 10.91 -7.64 2.55
C TRP A 63 9.77 -6.63 2.67
N ALA A 64 8.82 -6.74 1.76
CA ALA A 64 7.63 -5.91 1.70
C ALA A 64 6.41 -6.78 1.39
N THR A 65 5.30 -6.57 2.07
CA THR A 65 4.04 -7.23 1.77
C THR A 65 2.88 -6.25 1.79
N LEU A 66 1.98 -6.44 0.84
CA LEU A 66 0.71 -5.73 0.74
C LEU A 66 -0.40 -6.74 0.57
N ASN A 67 -1.40 -6.70 1.43
CA ASN A 67 -2.56 -7.58 1.41
C ASN A 67 -3.85 -6.76 1.37
N LYS A 68 -4.78 -7.15 0.52
CA LYS A 68 -6.08 -6.52 0.37
C LYS A 68 -7.20 -7.54 0.42
N ALA A 69 -8.16 -7.31 1.29
CA ALA A 69 -9.40 -8.04 1.35
C ALA A 69 -10.58 -7.12 0.99
N ILE A 70 -11.50 -7.61 0.19
CA ILE A 70 -12.74 -6.91 -0.15
C ILE A 70 -13.89 -7.86 0.14
N TYR A 71 -14.89 -7.37 0.86
CA TYR A 71 -16.15 -8.07 1.07
C TYR A 71 -17.31 -7.24 0.55
N ARG A 72 -18.11 -7.82 -0.36
CA ARG A 72 -19.33 -7.23 -0.91
C ARG A 72 -20.54 -7.83 -0.22
N PHE A 73 -21.17 -7.07 0.70
CA PHE A 73 -22.41 -7.50 1.35
C PHE A 73 -23.52 -7.73 0.32
N ASN A 74 -23.63 -6.79 -0.63
CA ASN A 74 -24.50 -6.86 -1.79
C ASN A 74 -24.01 -5.88 -2.87
N HIS A 75 -24.85 -5.57 -3.87
CA HIS A 75 -24.48 -4.61 -4.93
C HIS A 75 -24.38 -3.14 -4.48
N ARG A 76 -24.84 -2.81 -3.28
CA ARG A 76 -24.87 -1.44 -2.72
C ARG A 76 -23.88 -1.20 -1.59
N TYR A 77 -23.38 -2.24 -0.95
CA TYR A 77 -22.52 -2.13 0.23
C TYR A 77 -21.28 -2.99 0.08
N SER A 78 -20.13 -2.38 0.29
CA SER A 78 -18.85 -3.08 0.29
C SER A 78 -17.92 -2.54 1.38
N MET A 79 -16.97 -3.37 1.77
CA MET A 79 -15.92 -3.05 2.71
C MET A 79 -14.59 -3.51 2.13
N VAL A 80 -13.55 -2.73 2.35
CA VAL A 80 -12.16 -3.07 2.03
C VAL A 80 -11.31 -3.00 3.29
N ALA A 81 -10.39 -3.93 3.41
CA ALA A 81 -9.31 -3.88 4.38
C ALA A 81 -7.99 -4.09 3.63
N LEU A 82 -6.98 -3.30 3.97
CA LEU A 82 -5.66 -3.39 3.38
C LEU A 82 -4.63 -3.33 4.49
N GLN A 83 -3.71 -4.27 4.48
CA GLN A 83 -2.56 -4.34 5.37
C GLN A 83 -1.30 -4.17 4.53
N ARG A 84 -0.41 -3.31 4.98
CA ARG A 84 0.92 -3.12 4.40
C ARG A 84 1.99 -3.26 5.47
N LEU A 85 3.10 -3.87 5.09
CA LEU A 85 4.26 -3.99 5.94
C LEU A 85 5.51 -3.99 5.07
N PHE A 86 6.24 -2.90 5.10
CA PHE A 86 7.43 -2.64 4.29
C PHE A 86 8.60 -2.41 5.24
N THR A 87 9.49 -3.38 5.34
CA THR A 87 10.66 -3.24 6.20
C THR A 87 11.54 -2.08 5.73
N TYR A 88 12.24 -1.45 6.64
CA TYR A 88 13.14 -0.34 6.30
C TYR A 88 14.38 -0.82 5.51
N GLN A 89 14.68 -2.11 5.56
CA GLN A 89 15.74 -2.76 4.77
C GLN A 89 15.33 -3.09 3.33
N TYR A 90 14.03 -3.07 3.00
CA TYR A 90 13.58 -3.43 1.67
C TYR A 90 14.04 -2.38 0.64
N VAL A 91 14.66 -2.86 -0.45
CA VAL A 91 15.13 -2.04 -1.56
C VAL A 91 14.44 -2.50 -2.84
N GLY A 92 13.43 -1.76 -3.26
CA GLY A 92 12.73 -1.97 -4.52
C GLY A 92 12.81 -0.72 -5.38
N LEU A 93 13.82 -0.61 -6.25
CA LEU A 93 14.08 0.61 -7.04
C LEU A 93 12.92 1.03 -7.94
N ARG A 94 12.07 0.08 -8.34
CA ARG A 94 10.87 0.31 -9.16
C ARG A 94 9.58 -0.10 -8.46
N ALA A 95 9.67 -0.41 -7.18
CA ALA A 95 8.48 -0.76 -6.41
C ALA A 95 7.59 0.47 -6.25
N ASN A 96 6.31 0.29 -6.52
CA ASN A 96 5.27 1.27 -6.28
C ASN A 96 4.09 0.57 -5.63
N SER A 97 3.57 1.14 -4.56
CA SER A 97 2.48 0.54 -3.81
C SER A 97 1.71 1.62 -3.04
N PHE A 98 0.62 1.23 -2.41
CA PHE A 98 -0.12 2.08 -1.49
C PHE A 98 0.73 2.32 -0.24
N SER A 99 1.22 3.55 -0.07
CA SER A 99 2.09 3.96 1.04
C SER A 99 1.97 5.46 1.33
N GLU A 100 2.02 5.84 2.59
CA GLU A 100 2.08 7.23 3.04
C GLU A 100 3.44 7.86 2.78
N GLY A 101 4.49 7.08 2.94
CA GLY A 101 5.86 7.55 2.74
C GLY A 101 6.28 7.78 1.30
N GLY A 102 5.43 7.47 0.32
CA GLY A 102 5.72 7.59 -1.11
C GLY A 102 6.76 6.57 -1.63
N ALA A 103 7.23 5.66 -0.78
CA ALA A 103 8.17 4.61 -1.16
C ALA A 103 7.79 3.29 -0.46
N VAL A 104 7.99 2.17 -1.15
CA VAL A 104 7.73 0.83 -0.61
C VAL A 104 8.84 0.42 0.34
N ARG A 105 8.93 1.09 1.49
CA ARG A 105 9.92 0.82 2.55
C ARG A 105 9.57 1.58 3.83
N ASN A 106 10.04 1.06 4.97
CA ASN A 106 9.95 1.75 6.25
C ASN A 106 8.52 2.15 6.63
N GLU A 107 7.54 1.28 6.41
CA GLU A 107 6.15 1.58 6.71
C GLU A 107 5.38 0.31 7.07
N SER A 108 4.60 0.38 8.14
CA SER A 108 3.58 -0.59 8.50
C SER A 108 2.24 0.13 8.63
N GLY A 109 1.18 -0.43 8.07
CA GLY A 109 -0.10 0.26 8.12
C GLY A 109 -1.29 -0.67 7.90
N PHE A 110 -2.44 -0.15 8.33
CA PHE A 110 -3.72 -0.81 8.15
C PHE A 110 -4.78 0.21 7.73
N TYR A 111 -5.29 0.02 6.53
CA TYR A 111 -6.37 0.81 5.96
C TYR A 111 -7.67 0.01 5.99
N THR A 112 -8.76 0.63 6.36
CA THR A 112 -10.11 0.07 6.19
C THR A 112 -11.06 1.13 5.65
N GLY A 113 -11.90 0.72 4.70
CA GLY A 113 -12.87 1.61 4.08
C GLY A 113 -14.19 0.91 3.83
N VAL A 114 -15.25 1.69 3.83
CA VAL A 114 -16.60 1.26 3.50
C VAL A 114 -17.19 2.13 2.41
N GLU A 115 -17.96 1.50 1.54
CA GLU A 115 -18.70 2.16 0.47
C GLU A 115 -20.15 1.71 0.54
N ALA A 116 -21.08 2.68 0.47
CA ALA A 116 -22.51 2.46 0.55
C ALA A 116 -23.24 3.30 -0.50
N SER A 117 -24.17 2.68 -1.21
CA SER A 117 -25.08 3.36 -2.15
C SER A 117 -26.52 3.03 -1.75
N PRO A 118 -27.01 3.63 -0.64
CA PRO A 118 -28.36 3.32 -0.11
C PRO A 118 -29.46 3.66 -1.12
N LEU A 119 -29.24 4.69 -1.93
CA LEU A 119 -30.09 5.09 -3.07
C LEU A 119 -29.23 5.06 -4.35
N ASN A 120 -29.87 5.02 -5.51
CA ASN A 120 -29.15 5.05 -6.79
C ASN A 120 -28.43 6.39 -7.02
N GLU A 121 -28.97 7.45 -6.45
CA GLU A 121 -28.49 8.82 -6.54
C GLU A 121 -27.52 9.21 -5.42
N LEU A 122 -27.34 8.36 -4.40
CA LEU A 122 -26.52 8.67 -3.21
C LEU A 122 -25.43 7.63 -3.03
N LYS A 123 -24.18 8.10 -3.06
CA LYS A 123 -22.98 7.31 -2.73
C LYS A 123 -22.32 7.90 -1.49
N LEU A 124 -22.03 7.05 -0.53
CA LEU A 124 -21.30 7.37 0.69
C LEU A 124 -20.03 6.54 0.72
N SER A 125 -18.92 7.15 1.10
CA SER A 125 -17.68 6.44 1.36
C SER A 125 -16.98 6.99 2.60
N ALA A 126 -16.35 6.11 3.34
CA ALA A 126 -15.54 6.48 4.49
C ALA A 126 -14.34 5.55 4.58
N TYR A 127 -13.21 6.09 5.02
CA TYR A 127 -12.05 5.27 5.36
C TYR A 127 -11.29 5.81 6.58
N VAL A 128 -10.52 4.91 7.18
CA VAL A 128 -9.50 5.21 8.18
C VAL A 128 -8.23 4.47 7.79
N ASP A 129 -7.13 5.15 7.85
CA ASP A 129 -5.78 4.61 7.64
C ASP A 129 -4.91 4.89 8.87
N TYR A 130 -4.35 3.83 9.44
CA TYR A 130 -3.32 3.91 10.46
C TYR A 130 -1.99 3.52 9.85
N PHE A 131 -0.94 4.31 10.09
CA PHE A 131 0.40 4.06 9.60
C PHE A 131 1.47 4.32 10.67
N TYR A 132 2.54 3.53 10.60
CA TYR A 132 3.67 3.56 11.51
C TYR A 132 4.97 3.41 10.72
N PHE A 133 5.93 4.27 11.03
CA PHE A 133 7.28 4.25 10.46
C PHE A 133 8.28 3.76 11.49
N PRO A 134 8.76 2.51 11.39
CA PRO A 134 9.65 1.91 12.38
C PRO A 134 11.08 2.45 12.37
N TRP A 135 11.49 3.19 11.34
CA TRP A 135 12.81 3.78 11.20
C TRP A 135 12.74 5.28 10.96
N ALA A 136 13.88 5.97 11.17
CA ALA A 136 14.01 7.41 10.91
C ALA A 136 13.58 7.79 9.48
N LYS A 137 13.00 8.98 9.33
CA LYS A 137 12.65 9.64 8.08
C LYS A 137 13.37 10.97 7.96
N PHE A 138 13.39 11.57 6.78
CA PHE A 138 13.89 12.92 6.61
C PHE A 138 13.20 13.90 7.57
N GLY A 139 13.97 14.61 8.37
CA GLY A 139 13.45 15.53 9.39
C GLY A 139 12.87 14.89 10.66
N ILE A 140 12.79 13.55 10.73
CA ILE A 140 12.24 12.82 11.88
C ILE A 140 13.21 11.69 12.26
N PRO A 141 14.09 11.90 13.27
CA PRO A 141 15.13 10.94 13.62
C PRO A 141 14.63 9.74 14.44
N HIS A 142 13.35 9.67 14.75
CA HIS A 142 12.72 8.62 15.55
C HIS A 142 11.61 7.91 14.78
N THR A 143 11.08 6.84 15.38
CA THR A 143 9.83 6.22 14.92
C THR A 143 8.69 7.23 14.95
N SER A 144 7.76 7.12 14.04
CA SER A 144 6.59 8.00 13.99
C SER A 144 5.36 7.23 13.49
N GLU A 145 4.20 7.73 13.84
CA GLU A 145 2.92 7.13 13.46
C GLU A 145 1.90 8.23 13.14
N GLY A 146 0.84 7.84 12.47
CA GLY A 146 -0.27 8.71 12.17
C GLY A 146 -1.55 7.95 11.89
N VAL A 147 -2.64 8.68 11.95
CA VAL A 147 -3.98 8.22 11.55
C VAL A 147 -4.59 9.28 10.68
N GLU A 148 -5.17 8.86 9.56
CA GLU A 148 -6.00 9.73 8.75
C GLU A 148 -7.35 9.08 8.48
N GLY A 149 -8.34 9.89 8.13
CA GLY A 149 -9.65 9.40 7.76
C GLY A 149 -10.40 10.41 6.93
N THR A 150 -11.28 9.89 6.08
CA THR A 150 -12.13 10.72 5.22
C THR A 150 -13.54 10.14 5.21
N PHE A 151 -14.51 11.04 5.18
CA PHE A 151 -15.90 10.74 4.87
C PHE A 151 -16.32 11.57 3.66
N GLN A 152 -16.89 10.92 2.65
CA GLN A 152 -17.32 11.55 1.41
C GLN A 152 -18.77 11.22 1.11
N VAL A 153 -19.50 12.20 0.63
CA VAL A 153 -20.88 12.08 0.16
C VAL A 153 -20.95 12.59 -1.27
N ASP A 154 -21.45 11.78 -2.18
CA ASP A 154 -21.76 12.16 -3.55
C ASP A 154 -23.26 11.93 -3.79
N TRP A 155 -23.99 13.01 -4.09
CA TRP A 155 -25.43 12.96 -4.26
C TRP A 155 -25.88 13.64 -5.56
N VAL A 156 -26.53 12.88 -6.43
CA VAL A 156 -27.17 13.38 -7.64
C VAL A 156 -28.59 13.81 -7.30
N VAL A 157 -28.79 15.11 -7.05
CA VAL A 157 -30.11 15.67 -6.63
C VAL A 157 -31.12 15.66 -7.77
N SER A 158 -30.65 15.87 -9.00
CA SER A 158 -31.44 15.78 -10.24
C SER A 158 -30.48 15.54 -11.40
N GLY A 159 -31.00 15.17 -12.57
CA GLY A 159 -30.12 14.94 -13.76
C GLY A 159 -29.29 16.16 -14.21
N LYS A 160 -29.34 17.29 -13.48
CA LYS A 160 -28.56 18.51 -13.75
C LYS A 160 -27.72 18.98 -12.56
N TRP A 161 -27.89 18.40 -11.37
CA TRP A 161 -27.21 18.85 -10.15
C TRP A 161 -26.59 17.67 -9.42
N GLU A 162 -25.28 17.76 -9.22
CA GLU A 162 -24.49 16.85 -8.39
C GLU A 162 -23.89 17.65 -7.23
N LEU A 163 -24.05 17.13 -6.02
CA LEU A 163 -23.45 17.67 -4.81
C LEU A 163 -22.42 16.66 -4.31
N SER A 164 -21.19 17.11 -4.15
CA SER A 164 -20.15 16.32 -3.51
C SER A 164 -19.54 17.09 -2.35
N GLY A 165 -19.25 16.36 -1.25
CA GLY A 165 -18.60 16.89 -0.06
C GLY A 165 -17.60 15.87 0.50
N ARG A 166 -16.46 16.38 1.01
CA ARG A 166 -15.39 15.58 1.59
C ARG A 166 -14.89 16.22 2.88
#